data_423aeaa7e829710b8bd2c26ba91cd62b
#
_entry.id   423aeaa7e829710b8bd2c26ba91cd62b
#
_cell.length_a   1.000
_cell.length_b   1.000
_cell.length_c   1.000
_cell.angle_alpha   90.00
_cell.angle_beta   90.00
_cell.angle_gamma   90.00
#
_symmetry.space_group_name_H-M   'P 1'
#
loop_
_entity.id
_entity.type
_entity.pdbx_description
1 polymer ?
#
loop_
_entity_poly.entity_id
_entity_poly.type
_entity_poly.pdbx_seq_one_letter_code
_entity_poly.pdbx_strand_id
1 'polypeptide(L)'
;MFLKAKNSAPLFIVLGLCVFAVVGCTTRSTARLRAENAFLAGQNVALRQQAVAPNPNGITVTGAVQNPQVPWVAGLTLQQAIATANYVGQDEPQQVIITRRGESAVMGAKVLFGDAQIPLEVGDVIELR
;
A
#
# COMPACT_ATOMS: atom_id res chain seq x y z
N MET A 1 51.85 -59.80 -8.30
CA MET A 1 50.36 -59.71 -8.22
C MET A 1 50.02 -58.27 -8.41
N PHE A 2 49.76 -57.86 -9.68
CA PHE A 2 49.51 -56.44 -10.04
C PHE A 2 48.05 -56.16 -10.00
N LEU A 3 47.62 -55.35 -9.06
CA LEU A 3 46.27 -54.81 -8.98
C LEU A 3 46.11 -53.67 -10.01
N LYS A 4 45.34 -53.94 -11.04
CA LYS A 4 44.94 -53.00 -12.12
C LYS A 4 44.03 -51.96 -11.58
N ALA A 5 44.52 -50.74 -11.34
CA ALA A 5 43.72 -49.60 -10.97
C ALA A 5 42.78 -49.26 -12.13
N LYS A 6 41.49 -49.49 -11.93
CA LYS A 6 40.41 -49.25 -12.89
C LYS A 6 40.13 -47.73 -12.89
N ASN A 7 40.36 -47.11 -14.05
CA ASN A 7 40.12 -45.69 -14.30
C ASN A 7 38.64 -45.29 -14.01
N SER A 8 38.38 -44.82 -12.81
CA SER A 8 37.09 -44.25 -12.44
C SER A 8 37.06 -42.72 -12.55
N ALA A 9 38.15 -42.12 -13.03
CA ALA A 9 38.27 -40.66 -13.18
C ALA A 9 37.21 -40.01 -14.09
N PRO A 10 36.80 -40.57 -15.24
CA PRO A 10 35.83 -39.92 -16.11
C PRO A 10 34.41 -39.88 -15.52
N LEU A 11 34.06 -40.85 -14.65
CA LEU A 11 32.71 -40.89 -14.04
C LEU A 11 32.45 -39.74 -13.07
N PHE A 12 33.46 -39.35 -12.29
CA PHE A 12 33.32 -38.24 -11.33
C PHE A 12 33.25 -36.86 -12.02
N ILE A 13 33.92 -36.72 -13.18
CA ILE A 13 33.89 -35.48 -13.96
C ILE A 13 32.52 -35.29 -14.59
N VAL A 14 31.90 -36.34 -15.13
CA VAL A 14 30.54 -36.27 -15.71
C VAL A 14 29.50 -36.02 -14.64
N LEU A 15 29.61 -36.63 -13.45
CA LEU A 15 28.69 -36.39 -12.32
C LEU A 15 28.81 -34.97 -11.79
N GLY A 16 30.00 -34.40 -11.70
CA GLY A 16 30.25 -33.02 -11.29
C GLY A 16 29.63 -31.99 -12.27
N LEU A 17 29.73 -32.27 -13.57
CA LEU A 17 29.17 -31.37 -14.60
C LEU A 17 27.63 -31.31 -14.59
N CYS A 18 26.96 -32.42 -14.30
CA CYS A 18 25.50 -32.49 -14.17
C CYS A 18 24.98 -31.70 -12.99
N VAL A 19 25.69 -31.65 -11.84
CA VAL A 19 25.26 -30.90 -10.65
C VAL A 19 25.30 -29.39 -10.90
N PHE A 20 26.29 -28.89 -11.66
CA PHE A 20 26.37 -27.46 -12.00
C PHE A 20 25.26 -26.98 -12.94
N ALA A 21 24.75 -27.86 -13.82
CA ALA A 21 23.68 -27.50 -14.75
C ALA A 21 22.32 -27.31 -14.07
N VAL A 22 22.03 -27.98 -12.95
CA VAL A 22 20.73 -27.88 -12.25
C VAL A 22 20.64 -26.63 -11.39
N VAL A 23 21.75 -26.15 -10.81
CA VAL A 23 21.79 -24.94 -9.97
C VAL A 23 21.58 -23.66 -10.80
N GLY A 24 21.93 -23.65 -12.07
CA GLY A 24 21.86 -22.48 -12.94
C GLY A 24 20.41 -22.14 -13.42
N CYS A 25 19.51 -23.12 -13.46
CA CYS A 25 18.13 -22.90 -13.97
C CYS A 25 17.17 -22.30 -12.95
N THR A 26 17.38 -22.51 -11.65
CA THR A 26 16.46 -22.04 -10.60
C THR A 26 16.62 -20.55 -10.28
N THR A 27 17.78 -19.96 -10.53
CA THR A 27 18.06 -18.55 -10.22
C THR A 27 17.44 -17.58 -11.23
N ARG A 28 17.27 -17.96 -12.49
CA ARG A 28 16.69 -17.09 -13.53
C ARG A 28 15.17 -16.92 -13.40
N SER A 29 14.46 -17.98 -13.01
CA SER A 29 13.00 -17.91 -12.82
C SER A 29 12.61 -17.07 -11.59
N THR A 30 13.35 -17.21 -10.50
CA THR A 30 13.10 -16.42 -9.28
C THR A 30 13.44 -14.93 -9.46
N ALA A 31 14.44 -14.60 -10.28
CA ALA A 31 14.77 -13.22 -10.59
C ALA A 31 13.66 -12.52 -11.40
N ARG A 32 13.06 -13.21 -12.37
CA ARG A 32 11.92 -12.68 -13.15
C ARG A 32 10.68 -12.44 -12.28
N LEU A 33 10.32 -13.41 -11.46
CA LEU A 33 9.17 -13.26 -10.53
C LEU A 33 9.36 -12.13 -9.53
N ARG A 34 10.59 -11.91 -9.05
CA ARG A 34 10.89 -10.77 -8.17
C ARG A 34 10.79 -9.43 -8.90
N ALA A 35 11.23 -9.36 -10.15
CA ALA A 35 11.13 -8.16 -10.96
C ALA A 35 9.65 -7.81 -11.28
N GLU A 36 8.83 -8.80 -11.63
CA GLU A 36 7.39 -8.61 -11.86
C GLU A 36 6.67 -8.16 -10.59
N ASN A 37 6.95 -8.81 -9.46
CA ASN A 37 6.34 -8.43 -8.18
C ASN A 37 6.78 -7.01 -7.73
N ALA A 38 8.03 -6.63 -7.96
CA ALA A 38 8.51 -5.28 -7.67
C ALA A 38 7.84 -4.23 -8.57
N PHE A 39 7.62 -4.55 -9.84
CA PHE A 39 6.91 -3.66 -10.78
C PHE A 39 5.44 -3.45 -10.36
N LEU A 40 4.73 -4.54 -10.06
CA LEU A 40 3.34 -4.48 -9.58
C LEU A 40 3.22 -3.74 -8.23
N ALA A 41 4.17 -3.95 -7.33
CA ALA A 41 4.23 -3.21 -6.06
C ALA A 41 4.44 -1.72 -6.29
N GLY A 42 5.32 -1.33 -7.23
CA GLY A 42 5.55 0.07 -7.60
C GLY A 42 4.31 0.73 -8.21
N GLN A 43 3.58 0.04 -9.07
CA GLN A 43 2.32 0.56 -9.63
C GLN A 43 1.26 0.79 -8.54
N ASN A 44 1.12 -0.14 -7.60
CA ASN A 44 0.16 0.01 -6.51
C ASN A 44 0.50 1.19 -5.58
N VAL A 45 1.79 1.45 -5.35
CA VAL A 45 2.24 2.62 -4.58
C VAL A 45 1.92 3.92 -5.33
N ALA A 46 2.19 3.98 -6.63
CA ALA A 46 1.90 5.15 -7.45
C ALA A 46 0.38 5.45 -7.51
N LEU A 47 -0.46 4.42 -7.65
CA LEU A 47 -1.92 4.57 -7.64
C LEU A 47 -2.42 5.07 -6.28
N ARG A 48 -1.87 4.56 -5.18
CA ARG A 48 -2.21 5.04 -3.82
C ARG A 48 -1.79 6.48 -3.59
N GLN A 49 -0.62 6.89 -4.09
CA GLN A 49 -0.16 8.28 -3.99
C GLN A 49 -1.05 9.23 -4.80
N GLN A 50 -1.52 8.82 -5.97
CA GLN A 50 -2.47 9.62 -6.75
C GLN A 50 -3.85 9.73 -6.07
N ALA A 51 -4.31 8.66 -5.40
CA ALA A 51 -5.57 8.67 -4.66
C ALA A 51 -5.54 9.58 -3.42
N VAL A 52 -4.35 9.86 -2.88
CA VAL A 52 -4.13 10.72 -1.71
C VAL A 52 -3.78 12.16 -2.10
N ALA A 53 -3.57 12.45 -3.40
CA ALA A 53 -3.33 13.81 -3.85
C ALA A 53 -4.51 14.72 -3.47
N PRO A 54 -4.26 15.87 -2.81
CA PRO A 54 -5.33 16.79 -2.41
C PRO A 54 -6.17 17.19 -3.62
N ASN A 55 -7.48 17.00 -3.53
CA ASN A 55 -8.39 17.44 -4.59
C ASN A 55 -8.60 18.95 -4.45
N PRO A 56 -8.15 19.78 -5.42
CA PRO A 56 -8.30 21.24 -5.32
C PRO A 56 -9.75 21.70 -5.31
N ASN A 57 -10.69 20.86 -5.75
CA ASN A 57 -12.11 21.16 -5.81
C ASN A 57 -12.97 20.32 -4.84
N GLY A 58 -12.35 19.63 -3.90
CA GLY A 58 -13.05 18.73 -2.99
C GLY A 58 -12.30 18.56 -1.68
N ILE A 59 -12.68 17.53 -0.94
CA ILE A 59 -12.08 17.12 0.32
C ILE A 59 -11.46 15.75 0.13
N THR A 60 -10.29 15.56 0.70
CA THR A 60 -9.61 14.25 0.70
C THR A 60 -9.78 13.60 2.07
N VAL A 61 -10.35 12.40 2.10
CA VAL A 61 -10.48 11.60 3.32
C VAL A 61 -9.51 10.42 3.23
N THR A 62 -8.63 10.28 4.21
CA THR A 62 -7.64 9.21 4.31
C THR A 62 -7.93 8.31 5.50
N GLY A 63 -7.56 7.03 5.41
CA GLY A 63 -7.86 6.00 6.38
C GLY A 63 -8.56 4.81 5.74
N ALA A 64 -9.31 4.05 6.53
CA ALA A 64 -10.08 2.91 6.04
C ALA A 64 -11.41 3.36 5.40
N VAL A 65 -11.34 4.01 4.22
CA VAL A 65 -12.49 4.53 3.48
C VAL A 65 -12.56 3.97 2.08
N GLN A 66 -13.78 3.84 1.53
CA GLN A 66 -13.99 3.40 0.14
C GLN A 66 -13.79 4.53 -0.85
N ASN A 67 -14.29 5.74 -0.52
CA ASN A 67 -14.26 6.90 -1.39
C ASN A 67 -13.36 7.98 -0.78
N PRO A 68 -12.07 8.02 -1.11
CA PRO A 68 -11.13 8.98 -0.53
C PRO A 68 -11.34 10.42 -1.02
N GLN A 69 -12.08 10.60 -2.11
CA GLN A 69 -12.36 11.92 -2.70
C GLN A 69 -13.84 12.27 -2.52
N VAL A 70 -14.11 13.28 -1.72
CA VAL A 70 -15.46 13.79 -1.46
C VAL A 70 -15.63 15.13 -2.14
N PRO A 71 -16.65 15.29 -3.03
CA PRO A 71 -16.92 16.58 -3.64
C PRO A 71 -17.33 17.59 -2.56
N TRP A 72 -16.75 18.77 -2.59
CA TRP A 72 -17.13 19.82 -1.67
C TRP A 72 -18.44 20.48 -2.13
N VAL A 73 -19.33 20.71 -1.18
CA VAL A 73 -20.55 21.49 -1.36
C VAL A 73 -20.66 22.51 -0.22
N ALA A 74 -21.32 23.65 -0.49
CA ALA A 74 -21.48 24.68 0.52
C ALA A 74 -22.25 24.15 1.75
N GLY A 75 -21.66 24.32 2.93
CA GLY A 75 -22.22 23.80 4.18
C GLY A 75 -21.87 22.34 4.48
N LEU A 76 -20.96 21.72 3.73
CA LEU A 76 -20.50 20.36 4.01
C LEU A 76 -19.84 20.30 5.38
N THR A 77 -20.30 19.35 6.21
CA THR A 77 -19.75 19.11 7.54
C THR A 77 -18.83 17.88 7.56
N LEU A 78 -18.00 17.79 8.59
CA LEU A 78 -17.11 16.64 8.81
C LEU A 78 -17.88 15.32 8.81
N GLN A 79 -19.02 15.24 9.48
CA GLN A 79 -19.84 14.04 9.57
C GLN A 79 -20.38 13.62 8.19
N GLN A 80 -20.85 14.58 7.40
CA GLN A 80 -21.33 14.30 6.04
C GLN A 80 -20.19 13.85 5.11
N ALA A 81 -19.00 14.44 5.24
CA ALA A 81 -17.84 14.04 4.47
C ALA A 81 -17.42 12.59 4.79
N ILE A 82 -17.38 12.20 6.06
CA ILE A 82 -17.04 10.84 6.47
C ILE A 82 -18.13 9.85 6.03
N ALA A 83 -19.39 10.20 6.12
CA ALA A 83 -20.49 9.36 5.63
C ALA A 83 -20.39 9.14 4.11
N THR A 84 -20.06 10.19 3.35
CA THR A 84 -19.86 10.10 1.89
C THR A 84 -18.60 9.29 1.53
N ALA A 85 -17.53 9.41 2.33
CA ALA A 85 -16.31 8.63 2.17
C ALA A 85 -16.53 7.14 2.42
N ASN A 86 -17.61 6.77 3.10
CA ASN A 86 -17.96 5.38 3.44
C ASN A 86 -16.83 4.67 4.19
N TYR A 87 -16.74 4.94 5.48
CA TYR A 87 -15.77 4.30 6.36
C TYR A 87 -16.01 2.79 6.45
N VAL A 88 -14.97 1.99 6.22
CA VAL A 88 -15.02 0.51 6.21
C VAL A 88 -14.07 -0.12 7.23
N GLY A 89 -13.56 0.66 8.18
CA GLY A 89 -12.72 0.15 9.27
C GLY A 89 -13.50 -0.84 10.16
N GLN A 90 -12.79 -1.80 10.72
CA GLN A 90 -13.38 -2.75 11.68
C GLN A 90 -13.67 -2.08 13.03
N ASP A 91 -12.84 -1.13 13.41
CA ASP A 91 -12.96 -0.36 14.64
C ASP A 91 -13.37 1.07 14.32
N GLU A 92 -14.09 1.71 15.23
CA GLU A 92 -14.42 3.14 15.12
C GLU A 92 -13.13 3.98 15.19
N PRO A 93 -12.98 5.01 14.33
CA PRO A 93 -11.80 5.86 14.35
C PRO A 93 -11.72 6.58 15.70
N GLN A 94 -10.56 6.48 16.35
CA GLN A 94 -10.36 7.10 17.68
C GLN A 94 -9.91 8.55 17.59
N GLN A 95 -9.34 8.93 16.46
CA GLN A 95 -8.86 10.27 16.19
C GLN A 95 -9.20 10.71 14.78
N VAL A 96 -9.49 11.98 14.64
CA VAL A 96 -9.69 12.67 13.37
C VAL A 96 -8.71 13.83 13.30
N ILE A 97 -7.91 13.86 12.25
CA ILE A 97 -6.98 14.96 12.00
C ILE A 97 -7.49 15.69 10.76
N ILE A 98 -7.76 16.97 10.90
CA ILE A 98 -8.13 17.84 9.78
C ILE A 98 -6.95 18.72 9.46
N THR A 99 -6.43 18.62 8.25
CA THR A 99 -5.37 19.49 7.75
C THR A 99 -5.95 20.49 6.75
N ARG A 100 -5.83 21.76 7.09
CA ARG A 100 -6.28 22.90 6.30
C ARG A 100 -5.11 23.83 6.03
N ARG A 101 -4.78 24.08 4.78
CA ARG A 101 -3.69 25.00 4.36
C ARG A 101 -2.35 24.72 5.03
N GLY A 102 -2.08 23.45 5.39
CA GLY A 102 -0.84 23.03 6.08
C GLY A 102 -0.91 23.08 7.62
N GLU A 103 -2.02 23.56 8.20
CA GLU A 103 -2.26 23.47 9.62
C GLU A 103 -3.10 22.24 9.95
N SER A 104 -2.72 21.50 10.98
CA SER A 104 -3.44 20.28 11.39
C SER A 104 -4.07 20.45 12.75
N ALA A 105 -5.35 20.15 12.82
CA ALA A 105 -6.13 20.09 14.06
C ALA A 105 -6.48 18.64 14.38
N VAL A 106 -6.08 18.17 15.56
CA VAL A 106 -6.37 16.81 16.05
C VAL A 106 -7.59 16.84 16.94
N MET A 107 -8.57 16.01 16.64
CA MET A 107 -9.81 15.88 17.40
C MET A 107 -10.06 14.44 17.79
N GLY A 108 -10.59 14.23 18.99
CA GLY A 108 -10.98 12.88 19.43
C GLY A 108 -12.27 12.41 18.75
N ALA A 109 -12.50 11.10 18.72
CA ALA A 109 -13.66 10.48 18.08
C ALA A 109 -15.01 11.00 18.59
N LYS A 110 -15.09 11.49 19.81
CA LYS A 110 -16.32 12.10 20.37
C LYS A 110 -16.88 13.24 19.51
N VAL A 111 -16.05 13.90 18.73
CA VAL A 111 -16.45 14.96 17.81
C VAL A 111 -17.26 14.41 16.63
N LEU A 112 -17.01 13.16 16.24
CA LEU A 112 -17.73 12.48 15.15
C LEU A 112 -19.16 12.12 15.54
N PHE A 113 -19.36 11.80 16.82
CA PHE A 113 -20.63 11.34 17.36
C PHE A 113 -21.38 12.43 18.13
N GLY A 114 -20.77 13.62 18.26
CA GLY A 114 -21.39 14.78 18.91
C GLY A 114 -22.20 15.64 17.95
N ASP A 115 -22.99 16.56 18.50
CA ASP A 115 -23.78 17.55 17.73
C ASP A 115 -22.93 18.67 17.11
N ALA A 116 -21.58 18.58 17.23
CA ALA A 116 -20.67 19.59 16.72
C ALA A 116 -20.59 19.51 15.19
N GLN A 117 -21.30 20.40 14.52
CA GLN A 117 -21.18 20.56 13.06
C GLN A 117 -19.91 21.34 12.73
N ILE A 118 -18.86 20.61 12.38
CA ILE A 118 -17.59 21.21 11.96
C ILE A 118 -17.67 21.49 10.45
N PRO A 119 -17.68 22.77 10.04
CA PRO A 119 -17.72 23.11 8.63
C PRO A 119 -16.37 22.84 7.98
N LEU A 120 -16.39 22.26 6.79
CA LEU A 120 -15.22 21.97 6.00
C LEU A 120 -15.05 22.99 4.88
N GLU A 121 -13.78 23.24 4.51
CA GLU A 121 -13.41 24.10 3.40
C GLU A 121 -12.87 23.27 2.22
N VAL A 122 -12.91 23.85 1.04
CA VAL A 122 -12.30 23.25 -0.16
C VAL A 122 -10.82 23.00 0.07
N GLY A 123 -10.37 21.78 -0.25
CA GLY A 123 -8.96 21.38 -0.11
C GLY A 123 -8.60 20.83 1.27
N ASP A 124 -9.55 20.71 2.20
CA ASP A 124 -9.30 20.06 3.48
C ASP A 124 -8.93 18.59 3.29
N VAL A 125 -7.97 18.14 4.10
CA VAL A 125 -7.58 16.72 4.18
C VAL A 125 -7.97 16.20 5.56
N ILE A 126 -8.76 15.14 5.58
CA ILE A 126 -9.25 14.48 6.78
C ILE A 126 -8.54 13.14 6.91
N GLU A 127 -7.87 12.90 8.02
CA GLU A 127 -7.23 11.61 8.30
C GLU A 127 -7.95 10.94 9.48
N LEU A 128 -8.44 9.71 9.25
CA LEU A 128 -9.11 8.88 10.24
C LEU A 128 -8.11 7.84 10.79
N ARG A 129 -7.90 7.82 12.11
CA ARG A 129 -7.01 6.89 12.81
C ARG A 129 -7.71 6.14 13.91
#